data_26fc61b3a4c141598cf01cad490106b6
#
_entry.id   26fc61b3a4c141598cf01cad490106b6
#
_cell.length_a   1.000
_cell.length_b   1.000
_cell.length_c   1.000
_cell.angle_alpha   90.00
_cell.angle_beta   90.00
_cell.angle_gamma   90.00
#
_symmetry.space_group_name_H-M   'P 1'
#
loop_
_entity.id
_entity.type
_entity.pdbx_description
1 polymer ?
#
loop_
_entity_poly.entity_id
_entity_poly.type
_entity_poly.pdbx_seq_one_letter_code
_entity_poly.pdbx_strand_id
1 'polypeptide(L)'
;MKPRIKDMADTLQVKYAEFAARMAEAGIPFALVCVIRSQAEQDAYFAQGRMPIEIVNDRRMTAGLSPITIAHNNVVTHTRVSRHFPNKDGRATAFDIEILRDKTHATYDLKYDGNADGIPDYEQAARIGESVGLEAGAHWTTFHDYPHYQEVIA
;
A
#
# COMPACT_ATOMS: atom_id res chain seq x y z
N MET A 1 10.85 -6.85 -3.68
CA MET A 1 10.82 -6.58 -5.14
C MET A 1 10.45 -5.12 -5.35
N LYS A 2 11.17 -4.43 -6.22
CA LYS A 2 10.86 -3.02 -6.52
C LYS A 2 9.52 -2.93 -7.25
N PRO A 3 8.57 -2.09 -6.80
CA PRO A 3 7.27 -1.97 -7.44
C PRO A 3 7.38 -1.35 -8.84
N ARG A 4 6.56 -1.85 -9.78
CA ARG A 4 6.57 -1.39 -11.16
C ARG A 4 5.14 -1.21 -11.67
N ILE A 5 4.88 -0.10 -12.37
CA ILE A 5 3.56 0.19 -12.93
C ILE A 5 3.11 -0.91 -13.90
N LYS A 6 4.04 -1.49 -14.68
CA LYS A 6 3.73 -2.55 -15.63
C LYS A 6 3.22 -3.86 -14.99
N ASP A 7 3.41 -4.02 -13.68
CA ASP A 7 2.90 -5.17 -12.94
C ASP A 7 1.44 -4.98 -12.48
N MET A 8 0.87 -3.80 -12.72
CA MET A 8 -0.56 -3.54 -12.54
C MET A 8 -1.37 -4.08 -13.71
N ALA A 9 -2.60 -4.54 -13.44
CA ALA A 9 -3.58 -4.82 -14.49
C ALA A 9 -3.78 -3.59 -15.38
N ASP A 10 -4.09 -3.78 -16.65
CA ASP A 10 -4.18 -2.67 -17.62
C ASP A 10 -5.18 -1.60 -17.18
N THR A 11 -6.32 -1.99 -16.65
CA THR A 11 -7.34 -1.08 -16.11
C THR A 11 -6.83 -0.31 -14.90
N LEU A 12 -6.04 -0.95 -14.05
CA LEU A 12 -5.42 -0.30 -12.90
C LEU A 12 -4.35 0.71 -13.33
N GLN A 13 -3.57 0.40 -14.37
CA GLN A 13 -2.57 1.35 -14.90
C GLN A 13 -3.20 2.67 -15.33
N VAL A 14 -4.36 2.63 -15.99
CA VAL A 14 -5.09 3.83 -16.42
C VAL A 14 -5.53 4.65 -15.20
N LYS A 15 -6.13 4.01 -14.20
CA LYS A 15 -6.58 4.68 -12.98
C LYS A 15 -5.40 5.23 -12.17
N TYR A 16 -4.30 4.48 -12.10
CA TYR A 16 -3.09 4.94 -11.43
C TYR A 16 -2.50 6.19 -12.08
N ALA A 17 -2.45 6.23 -13.42
CA ALA A 17 -1.95 7.40 -14.14
C ALA A 17 -2.79 8.65 -13.82
N GLU A 18 -4.11 8.51 -13.78
CA GLU A 18 -5.02 9.60 -13.43
C GLU A 18 -4.89 10.00 -11.96
N PHE A 19 -4.78 9.02 -11.06
CA PHE A 19 -4.49 9.25 -9.66
C PHE A 19 -3.20 10.06 -9.48
N ALA A 20 -2.10 9.64 -10.11
CA ALA A 20 -0.81 10.32 -10.01
C ALA A 20 -0.89 11.77 -10.53
N ALA A 21 -1.60 12.01 -11.63
CA ALA A 21 -1.80 13.36 -12.17
C ALA A 21 -2.55 14.26 -11.18
N ARG A 22 -3.62 13.75 -10.57
CA ARG A 22 -4.40 14.52 -9.57
C ARG A 22 -3.62 14.76 -8.27
N MET A 23 -2.80 13.80 -7.85
CA MET A 23 -1.91 13.98 -6.70
C MET A 23 -0.90 15.09 -6.96
N ALA A 24 -0.33 15.15 -8.16
CA ALA A 24 0.59 16.20 -8.56
C ALA A 24 -0.09 17.59 -8.57
N GLU A 25 -1.31 17.67 -9.11
CA GLU A 25 -2.11 18.91 -9.11
C GLU A 25 -2.41 19.39 -7.68
N ALA A 26 -2.67 18.44 -6.77
CA ALA A 26 -2.92 18.76 -5.36
C ALA A 26 -1.65 19.12 -4.58
N GLY A 27 -0.48 18.93 -5.17
CA GLY A 27 0.80 19.19 -4.49
C GLY A 27 1.14 18.14 -3.43
N ILE A 28 0.73 16.90 -3.63
CA ILE A 28 0.97 15.79 -2.70
C ILE A 28 1.98 14.83 -3.33
N PRO A 29 3.28 14.92 -2.98
CA PRO A 29 4.28 13.97 -3.47
C PRO A 29 4.12 12.61 -2.79
N PHE A 30 4.28 11.54 -3.57
CA PHE A 30 4.18 10.19 -3.06
C PHE A 30 5.14 9.24 -3.78
N ALA A 31 5.38 8.08 -3.18
CA ALA A 31 6.12 6.98 -3.79
C ALA A 31 5.24 5.74 -3.88
N LEU A 32 5.37 5.00 -4.99
CA LEU A 32 4.77 3.68 -5.14
C LEU A 32 5.63 2.66 -4.38
N VAL A 33 5.03 1.92 -3.44
CA VAL A 33 5.81 1.03 -2.57
C VAL A 33 5.49 -0.46 -2.75
N CYS A 34 4.30 -0.80 -3.24
CA CYS A 34 3.93 -2.19 -3.50
C CYS A 34 2.96 -2.28 -4.67
N VAL A 35 3.18 -3.27 -5.53
CA VAL A 35 2.23 -3.68 -6.57
C VAL A 35 2.01 -5.19 -6.47
N ILE A 36 3.02 -5.99 -6.77
CA ILE A 36 2.97 -7.45 -6.65
C ILE A 36 3.45 -7.86 -5.25
N ARG A 37 2.71 -8.80 -4.65
CA ARG A 37 3.08 -9.46 -3.41
C ARG A 37 2.92 -10.95 -3.59
N SER A 38 3.93 -11.72 -3.18
CA SER A 38 3.87 -13.19 -3.18
C SER A 38 3.05 -13.72 -2.00
N GLN A 39 2.59 -14.97 -2.11
CA GLN A 39 1.95 -15.65 -0.98
C GLN A 39 2.91 -15.73 0.22
N ALA A 40 4.19 -16.02 -0.03
CA ALA A 40 5.19 -16.09 1.04
C ALA A 40 5.35 -14.77 1.78
N GLU A 41 5.35 -13.63 1.05
CA GLU A 41 5.38 -12.30 1.67
C GLU A 41 4.12 -12.05 2.51
N GLN A 42 2.95 -12.38 1.98
CA GLN A 42 1.68 -12.20 2.71
C GLN A 42 1.63 -13.08 3.96
N ASP A 43 2.10 -14.31 3.88
CA ASP A 43 2.17 -15.22 5.03
C ASP A 43 3.12 -14.70 6.12
N ALA A 44 4.25 -14.12 5.71
CA ALA A 44 5.19 -13.48 6.63
C ALA A 44 4.54 -12.26 7.33
N TYR A 45 3.86 -11.41 6.58
CA TYR A 45 3.16 -10.26 7.17
C TYR A 45 2.00 -10.70 8.09
N PHE A 46 1.29 -11.77 7.73
CA PHE A 46 0.21 -12.27 8.58
C PHE A 46 0.75 -12.87 9.89
N ALA A 47 1.91 -13.52 9.87
CA ALA A 47 2.56 -14.04 11.06
C ALA A 47 3.02 -12.93 12.03
N GLN A 48 3.35 -11.77 11.48
CA GLN A 48 3.85 -10.63 12.23
C GLN A 48 2.78 -10.15 13.24
N GLY A 49 3.19 -10.04 14.51
CA GLY A 49 2.29 -9.70 15.62
C GLY A 49 1.46 -10.89 16.17
N ARG A 50 1.53 -12.07 15.53
CA ARG A 50 0.80 -13.29 15.96
C ARG A 50 1.72 -14.43 16.36
N MET A 51 2.94 -14.46 15.84
CA MET A 51 3.94 -15.51 16.08
C MET A 51 5.16 -14.94 16.81
N PRO A 52 5.96 -15.80 17.51
CA PRO A 52 7.25 -15.38 18.05
C PRO A 52 8.18 -14.80 16.98
N ILE A 53 9.06 -13.89 17.39
CA ILE A 53 9.94 -13.16 16.47
C ILE A 53 10.82 -14.09 15.62
N GLU A 54 11.26 -15.21 16.16
CA GLU A 54 12.09 -16.18 15.45
C GLU A 54 11.33 -16.78 14.26
N ILE A 55 10.06 -17.12 14.47
CA ILE A 55 9.20 -17.68 13.39
C ILE A 55 8.88 -16.61 12.37
N VAL A 56 8.57 -15.39 12.81
CA VAL A 56 8.31 -14.26 11.92
C VAL A 56 9.51 -14.00 11.01
N ASN A 57 10.70 -13.92 11.60
CA ASN A 57 11.92 -13.65 10.83
C ASN A 57 12.29 -14.79 9.89
N ASP A 58 12.05 -16.04 10.28
CA ASP A 58 12.23 -17.18 9.38
C ASP A 58 11.33 -17.07 8.14
N ARG A 59 10.06 -16.75 8.32
CA ARG A 59 9.12 -16.53 7.22
C ARG A 59 9.48 -15.32 6.37
N ARG A 60 9.92 -14.23 7.01
CA ARG A 60 10.36 -13.04 6.30
C ARG A 60 11.57 -13.34 5.40
N MET A 61 12.55 -14.04 5.93
CA MET A 61 13.75 -14.43 5.18
C MET A 61 13.39 -15.36 4.00
N THR A 62 12.51 -16.33 4.21
CA THR A 62 12.02 -17.21 3.14
C THR A 62 11.31 -16.42 2.04
N ALA A 63 10.62 -15.35 2.39
CA ALA A 63 9.93 -14.47 1.45
C ALA A 63 10.85 -13.41 0.81
N GLY A 64 12.13 -13.37 1.16
CA GLY A 64 13.08 -12.37 0.67
C GLY A 64 12.98 -11.02 1.39
N LEU A 65 12.35 -10.97 2.54
CA LEU A 65 12.20 -9.76 3.36
C LEU A 65 13.28 -9.70 4.44
N SER A 66 13.68 -8.48 4.79
CA SER A 66 14.62 -8.27 5.90
C SER A 66 14.00 -8.66 7.24
N PRO A 67 14.79 -9.17 8.20
CA PRO A 67 14.31 -9.44 9.55
C PRO A 67 13.90 -8.16 10.27
N ILE A 68 13.02 -8.32 11.25
CA ILE A 68 12.56 -7.22 12.12
C ILE A 68 12.93 -7.52 13.58
N THR A 69 12.85 -6.48 14.41
CA THR A 69 13.06 -6.61 15.86
C THR A 69 11.74 -6.92 16.58
N ILE A 70 11.81 -7.34 17.83
CA ILE A 70 10.64 -7.57 18.68
C ILE A 70 9.75 -6.33 18.75
N ALA A 71 10.36 -5.15 18.82
CA ALA A 71 9.61 -3.88 18.88
C ALA A 71 8.74 -3.63 17.62
N HIS A 72 9.10 -4.22 16.49
CA HIS A 72 8.37 -4.10 15.22
C HIS A 72 7.47 -5.30 14.93
N ASN A 73 7.41 -6.28 15.84
CA ASN A 73 6.57 -7.47 15.69
C ASN A 73 5.12 -7.15 16.09
N ASN A 74 4.46 -6.34 15.27
CA ASN A 74 3.08 -5.90 15.47
C ASN A 74 2.21 -6.35 14.30
N VAL A 75 0.91 -6.49 14.53
CA VAL A 75 -0.04 -6.83 13.46
C VAL A 75 -0.03 -5.76 12.38
N VAL A 76 0.26 -6.16 11.14
CA VAL A 76 0.33 -5.27 9.97
C VAL A 76 -0.70 -5.64 8.91
N THR A 77 -1.34 -6.79 9.01
CA THR A 77 -2.42 -7.20 8.11
C THR A 77 -3.42 -8.09 8.83
N HIS A 78 -4.67 -8.04 8.39
CA HIS A 78 -5.76 -8.87 8.92
C HIS A 78 -6.18 -9.99 7.96
N THR A 79 -5.48 -10.14 6.84
CA THR A 79 -5.85 -11.10 5.80
C THR A 79 -4.67 -11.93 5.31
N ARG A 80 -4.95 -13.17 4.89
CA ARG A 80 -3.99 -14.04 4.17
C ARG A 80 -4.15 -13.94 2.67
N VAL A 81 -5.18 -13.25 2.18
CA VAL A 81 -5.47 -13.06 0.76
C VAL A 81 -5.29 -11.58 0.44
N SER A 82 -4.59 -11.28 -0.63
CA SER A 82 -4.27 -9.91 -1.01
C SER A 82 -4.63 -9.64 -2.48
N ARG A 83 -5.12 -8.44 -2.75
CA ARG A 83 -5.31 -7.93 -4.12
C ARG A 83 -3.98 -7.60 -4.80
N HIS A 84 -2.88 -7.64 -4.04
CA HIS A 84 -1.52 -7.58 -4.57
C HIS A 84 -1.05 -8.91 -5.15
N PHE A 85 -1.79 -10.00 -4.95
CA PHE A 85 -1.44 -11.28 -5.58
C PHE A 85 -1.63 -11.18 -7.08
N PRO A 86 -0.70 -11.72 -7.88
CA PRO A 86 -0.84 -11.69 -9.32
C PRO A 86 -2.07 -12.48 -9.77
N ASN A 87 -2.83 -11.90 -10.68
CA ASN A 87 -3.93 -12.58 -11.35
C ASN A 87 -3.39 -13.58 -12.39
N LYS A 88 -4.28 -14.18 -13.20
CA LYS A 88 -3.90 -15.12 -14.26
C LYS A 88 -2.90 -14.54 -15.28
N ASP A 89 -2.87 -13.23 -15.43
CA ASP A 89 -1.97 -12.52 -16.35
C ASP A 89 -0.67 -12.06 -15.66
N GLY A 90 -0.46 -12.47 -14.41
CA GLY A 90 0.72 -12.09 -13.62
C GLY A 90 0.70 -10.65 -13.12
N ARG A 91 -0.47 -10.03 -13.03
CA ARG A 91 -0.64 -8.61 -12.67
C ARG A 91 -1.52 -8.41 -11.46
N ALA A 92 -1.24 -7.38 -10.67
CA ALA A 92 -2.01 -7.04 -9.48
C ALA A 92 -3.16 -6.07 -9.78
N THR A 93 -4.18 -6.12 -8.94
CA THR A 93 -5.33 -5.20 -8.99
C THR A 93 -5.32 -4.20 -7.83
N ALA A 94 -4.18 -4.05 -7.17
CA ALA A 94 -3.97 -3.12 -6.07
C ALA A 94 -2.56 -2.53 -6.09
N PHE A 95 -2.40 -1.38 -5.47
CA PHE A 95 -1.09 -0.78 -5.18
C PHE A 95 -1.10 -0.09 -3.82
N ASP A 96 0.07 0.02 -3.22
CA ASP A 96 0.30 0.79 -2.00
C ASP A 96 1.23 1.96 -2.29
N ILE A 97 0.97 3.07 -1.61
CA ILE A 97 1.81 4.28 -1.68
C ILE A 97 2.30 4.68 -0.30
N GLU A 98 3.28 5.57 -0.28
CA GLU A 98 3.62 6.35 0.91
C GLU A 98 3.71 7.83 0.53
N ILE A 99 3.19 8.68 1.40
CA ILE A 99 3.27 10.14 1.23
C ILE A 99 4.69 10.58 1.58
N LEU A 100 5.24 11.49 0.78
CA LEU A 100 6.60 12.01 0.96
C LEU A 100 6.57 13.39 1.61
N ARG A 101 7.42 13.60 2.62
CA ARG A 101 7.69 14.93 3.18
C ARG A 101 8.67 15.71 2.31
N ASP A 102 9.63 14.97 1.74
CA ASP A 102 10.63 15.48 0.81
C ASP A 102 11.04 14.35 -0.15
N LYS A 103 12.06 14.55 -0.97
CA LYS A 103 12.47 13.57 -2.00
C LYS A 103 12.94 12.23 -1.43
N THR A 104 13.31 12.16 -0.15
CA THR A 104 13.94 10.99 0.45
C THR A 104 13.24 10.47 1.71
N HIS A 105 12.27 11.20 2.25
CA HIS A 105 11.61 10.84 3.51
C HIS A 105 10.10 10.70 3.34
N ALA A 106 9.60 9.50 3.63
CA ALA A 106 8.19 9.22 3.71
C ALA A 106 7.62 9.55 5.10
N THR A 107 6.32 9.73 5.18
CA THR A 107 5.60 9.86 6.44
C THR A 107 4.42 8.90 6.49
N TYR A 108 4.15 8.38 7.68
CA TYR A 108 2.92 7.64 7.98
C TYR A 108 2.06 8.39 9.00
N ASP A 109 2.36 9.66 9.24
CA ASP A 109 1.56 10.52 10.09
C ASP A 109 0.25 10.87 9.39
N LEU A 110 -0.86 10.35 9.90
CA LEU A 110 -2.19 10.53 9.33
C LEU A 110 -2.74 11.95 9.48
N LYS A 111 -2.06 12.80 10.24
CA LYS A 111 -2.40 14.22 10.40
C LYS A 111 -1.55 15.14 9.53
N TYR A 112 -0.54 14.60 8.86
CA TYR A 112 0.36 15.38 8.03
C TYR A 112 -0.40 16.04 6.88
N ASP A 113 -0.22 17.34 6.74
CA ASP A 113 -0.82 18.17 5.70
C ASP A 113 0.29 19.01 5.06
N GLY A 114 0.99 18.41 4.10
CA GLY A 114 2.19 19.00 3.50
C GLY A 114 1.90 20.11 2.52
N ASN A 115 0.73 20.11 1.88
CA ASN A 115 0.30 21.17 0.97
C ASN A 115 -0.47 22.28 1.70
N ALA A 116 -0.66 22.16 3.01
CA ALA A 116 -1.29 23.16 3.89
C ALA A 116 -2.70 23.59 3.45
N ASP A 117 -3.49 22.65 2.89
CA ASP A 117 -4.85 22.94 2.43
C ASP A 117 -5.93 22.67 3.52
N GLY A 118 -5.52 22.23 4.69
CA GLY A 118 -6.42 21.92 5.82
C GLY A 118 -6.95 20.49 5.81
N ILE A 119 -6.58 19.67 4.83
CA ILE A 119 -6.96 18.25 4.74
C ILE A 119 -5.68 17.40 4.86
N PRO A 120 -5.61 16.45 5.82
CA PRO A 120 -4.47 15.55 5.89
C PRO A 120 -4.20 14.85 4.55
N ASP A 121 -2.93 14.74 4.17
CA ASP A 121 -2.56 14.27 2.83
C ASP A 121 -3.03 12.84 2.53
N TYR A 122 -2.99 11.92 3.52
CA TYR A 122 -3.52 10.57 3.31
C TYR A 122 -5.03 10.57 3.10
N GLU A 123 -5.78 11.43 3.79
CA GLU A 123 -7.23 11.57 3.58
C GLU A 123 -7.53 12.16 2.19
N GLN A 124 -6.79 13.18 1.80
CA GLN A 124 -6.94 13.79 0.48
C GLN A 124 -6.59 12.79 -0.62
N ALA A 125 -5.53 12.02 -0.46
CA ALA A 125 -5.15 10.95 -1.39
C ALA A 125 -6.27 9.91 -1.53
N ALA A 126 -6.90 9.51 -0.42
CA ALA A 126 -8.03 8.58 -0.45
C ALA A 126 -9.20 9.13 -1.27
N ARG A 127 -9.56 10.39 -1.08
CA ARG A 127 -10.62 11.05 -1.87
C ARG A 127 -10.25 11.14 -3.35
N ILE A 128 -9.00 11.42 -3.67
CA ILE A 128 -8.50 11.42 -5.05
C ILE A 128 -8.62 10.03 -5.66
N GLY A 129 -8.20 8.98 -4.93
CA GLY A 129 -8.32 7.59 -5.39
C GLY A 129 -9.76 7.20 -5.72
N GLU A 130 -10.69 7.53 -4.83
CA GLU A 130 -12.11 7.28 -5.04
C GLU A 130 -12.66 8.06 -6.25
N SER A 131 -12.18 9.28 -6.46
CA SER A 131 -12.61 10.12 -7.58
C SER A 131 -12.18 9.59 -8.95
N VAL A 132 -11.16 8.74 -9.02
CA VAL A 132 -10.72 8.06 -10.24
C VAL A 132 -11.24 6.62 -10.36
N GLY A 133 -12.13 6.20 -9.47
CA GLY A 133 -12.77 4.90 -9.52
C GLY A 133 -12.02 3.79 -8.78
N LEU A 134 -11.15 4.14 -7.83
CA LEU A 134 -10.50 3.19 -6.95
C LEU A 134 -11.24 3.06 -5.63
N GLU A 135 -11.02 1.95 -4.94
CA GLU A 135 -11.39 1.77 -3.55
C GLU A 135 -10.17 2.11 -2.68
N ALA A 136 -10.34 3.03 -1.73
CA ALA A 136 -9.28 3.45 -0.83
C ALA A 136 -9.38 2.70 0.50
N GLY A 137 -8.31 2.02 0.91
CA GLY A 137 -8.27 1.30 2.18
C GLY A 137 -8.42 2.20 3.40
N ALA A 138 -8.11 3.49 3.26
CA ALA A 138 -8.33 4.49 4.30
C ALA A 138 -9.81 4.57 4.74
N HIS A 139 -10.75 4.29 3.84
CA HIS A 139 -12.18 4.41 4.09
C HIS A 139 -12.88 3.06 4.36
N TRP A 140 -12.12 1.99 4.53
CA TRP A 140 -12.70 0.72 4.98
C TRP A 140 -13.26 0.83 6.41
N THR A 141 -14.33 0.11 6.68
CA THR A 141 -15.07 0.25 7.94
C THR A 141 -14.50 -0.56 9.09
N THR A 142 -13.85 -1.69 8.83
CA THR A 142 -13.35 -2.61 9.86
C THR A 142 -11.87 -2.47 10.14
N PHE A 143 -11.10 -2.08 9.14
CA PHE A 143 -9.66 -1.89 9.23
C PHE A 143 -9.26 -0.82 8.23
N HIS A 144 -8.66 0.27 8.71
CA HIS A 144 -8.22 1.36 7.85
C HIS A 144 -6.80 1.09 7.37
N ASP A 145 -6.63 0.94 6.06
CA ASP A 145 -5.34 0.75 5.41
C ASP A 145 -5.05 1.95 4.51
N TYR A 146 -4.48 3.00 5.08
CA TYR A 146 -4.31 4.29 4.42
C TYR A 146 -3.41 4.26 3.18
N PRO A 147 -2.34 3.45 3.11
CA PRO A 147 -1.53 3.35 1.90
C PRO A 147 -2.20 2.63 0.74
N HIS A 148 -3.25 1.85 0.96
CA HIS A 148 -3.79 0.87 0.02
C HIS A 148 -4.88 1.42 -0.89
N TYR A 149 -4.75 1.09 -2.19
CA TYR A 149 -5.73 1.39 -3.24
C TYR A 149 -5.93 0.14 -4.11
N GLN A 150 -7.17 -0.13 -4.50
CA GLN A 150 -7.48 -1.28 -5.34
C GLN A 150 -8.61 -0.98 -6.30
N GLU A 151 -8.72 -1.81 -7.36
CA GLU A 151 -9.85 -1.74 -8.28
C GLU A 151 -11.13 -2.14 -7.56
N VAL A 152 -12.21 -1.41 -7.86
CA VAL A 152 -13.55 -1.78 -7.40
C VAL A 152 -13.98 -3.03 -8.15
N ILE A 153 -14.43 -4.05 -7.41
CA ILE A 153 -15.04 -5.23 -8.02
C ILE A 153 -16.52 -4.93 -8.19
N ALA A 154 -16.95 -5.03 -9.43
CA ALA A 154 -18.37 -4.93 -9.74
C ALA A 154 -19.13 -6.18 -9.26
#